data_f3abf23679fba865255910bed1299690
#
_entry.id   f3abf23679fba865255910bed1299690
#
_cell.length_a   1.000
_cell.length_b   1.000
_cell.length_c   1.000
_cell.angle_alpha   90.00
_cell.angle_beta   90.00
_cell.angle_gamma   90.00
#
_symmetry.space_group_name_H-M   'P 1'
#
loop_
_entity.id
_entity.type
_entity.pdbx_description
1 polymer ?
#
loop_
_entity_poly.entity_id
_entity_poly.type
_entity_poly.pdbx_seq_one_letter_code
_entity_poly.pdbx_strand_id
1 'polypeptide(L)'
;MKYNFIPKFKFQKLMFVSSIFIVLFCFSCREESNSLKNIESDLITKINAVQEQVMAQGNMTRMEEKALLSLCSIVSQDDGLATYTTDNSMILKSVEIAPVFNGCEGLSLEETRECFNNKISTFIKREFDLSVSKDLNLSERKQVEVFFIINENGNLTGMKVRDSEVTIQAEILRVLRKIPIMEPASHNKESVSVLCSIIVRYGDNVEVDVVHVPERPD
;
A
#
# COMPACT_ATOMS: atom_id res chain seq x y z
N MET A 1 -69.21 -21.19 38.51
CA MET A 1 -67.76 -21.00 38.36
C MET A 1 -67.39 -21.34 36.95
N LYS A 2 -67.09 -20.33 36.09
CA LYS A 2 -66.61 -20.56 34.72
C LYS A 2 -65.13 -20.25 34.71
N TYR A 3 -64.28 -21.27 34.48
CA TYR A 3 -62.87 -21.08 34.26
C TYR A 3 -62.62 -20.77 32.79
N ASN A 4 -62.06 -19.55 32.51
CA ASN A 4 -61.61 -19.14 31.20
C ASN A 4 -60.27 -19.80 30.91
N PHE A 5 -60.23 -20.66 29.90
CA PHE A 5 -59.03 -21.28 29.37
C PHE A 5 -58.36 -20.31 28.39
N ILE A 6 -57.21 -19.74 28.76
CA ILE A 6 -56.44 -18.88 27.89
C ILE A 6 -55.46 -19.78 27.09
N PRO A 7 -55.48 -19.76 25.74
CA PRO A 7 -54.59 -20.62 24.96
C PRO A 7 -53.15 -20.10 24.97
N LYS A 8 -52.23 -20.86 25.57
CA LYS A 8 -50.79 -20.63 25.64
C LYS A 8 -50.03 -20.72 24.28
N PHE A 9 -50.75 -20.83 23.15
CA PHE A 9 -50.15 -21.22 21.87
C PHE A 9 -49.68 -20.06 20.98
N LYS A 10 -49.93 -18.81 21.31
CA LYS A 10 -49.51 -17.65 20.45
C LYS A 10 -48.18 -17.04 20.80
N PHE A 11 -47.66 -17.28 21.99
CA PHE A 11 -46.40 -16.64 22.42
C PHE A 11 -45.13 -17.31 21.85
N GLN A 12 -45.17 -18.59 21.59
CA GLN A 12 -44.02 -19.37 21.13
C GLN A 12 -43.67 -19.09 19.64
N LYS A 13 -44.69 -18.81 18.78
CA LYS A 13 -44.47 -18.45 17.38
C LYS A 13 -43.92 -17.04 17.21
N LEU A 14 -44.24 -16.11 18.11
CA LEU A 14 -43.76 -14.73 18.04
C LEU A 14 -42.28 -14.63 18.40
N MET A 15 -41.78 -15.46 19.34
CA MET A 15 -40.35 -15.50 19.68
C MET A 15 -39.49 -16.11 18.57
N PHE A 16 -40.00 -17.13 17.85
CA PHE A 16 -39.25 -17.72 16.72
C PHE A 16 -39.11 -16.76 15.53
N VAL A 17 -40.13 -15.97 15.22
CA VAL A 17 -40.08 -14.98 14.14
C VAL A 17 -39.13 -13.82 14.48
N SER A 18 -39.09 -13.38 15.76
CA SER A 18 -38.16 -12.35 16.23
C SER A 18 -36.72 -12.82 16.20
N SER A 19 -36.44 -14.08 16.54
CA SER A 19 -35.08 -14.66 16.50
C SER A 19 -34.55 -14.83 15.08
N ILE A 20 -35.40 -15.16 14.12
CA ILE A 20 -35.03 -15.26 12.69
C ILE A 20 -34.72 -13.90 12.12
N PHE A 21 -35.44 -12.84 12.52
CA PHE A 21 -35.16 -11.46 12.06
C PHE A 21 -33.84 -10.91 12.59
N ILE A 22 -33.42 -11.26 13.82
CA ILE A 22 -32.15 -10.84 14.40
C ILE A 22 -30.97 -11.56 13.70
N VAL A 23 -31.11 -12.82 13.32
CA VAL A 23 -30.08 -13.56 12.60
C VAL A 23 -29.88 -13.05 11.17
N LEU A 24 -30.97 -12.61 10.49
CA LEU A 24 -30.87 -12.00 9.14
C LEU A 24 -30.21 -10.61 9.14
N PHE A 25 -30.29 -9.85 10.24
CA PHE A 25 -29.61 -8.54 10.34
C PHE A 25 -28.10 -8.65 10.58
N CYS A 26 -27.62 -9.77 11.14
CA CYS A 26 -26.17 -9.97 11.37
C CYS A 26 -25.38 -10.39 10.11
N PHE A 27 -26.05 -10.80 9.02
CA PHE A 27 -25.39 -11.19 7.78
C PHE A 27 -25.16 -10.03 6.80
N SER A 28 -25.69 -8.83 7.08
CA SER A 28 -25.66 -7.70 6.14
C SER A 28 -24.43 -6.79 6.26
N CYS A 29 -23.47 -7.07 7.16
CA CYS A 29 -22.31 -6.17 7.41
C CYS A 29 -20.97 -6.72 6.92
N ARG A 30 -20.91 -7.61 5.92
CA ARG A 30 -19.64 -8.23 5.51
C ARG A 30 -19.19 -7.93 4.06
N GLU A 31 -19.86 -7.06 3.33
CA GLU A 31 -19.52 -6.79 1.92
C GLU A 31 -18.85 -5.42 1.65
N GLU A 32 -18.75 -4.52 2.63
CA GLU A 32 -18.20 -3.18 2.36
C GLU A 32 -16.67 -3.12 2.21
N SER A 33 -15.91 -4.05 2.75
CA SER A 33 -14.43 -3.96 2.71
C SER A 33 -13.81 -4.28 1.34
N ASN A 34 -14.45 -5.14 0.55
CA ASN A 34 -13.93 -5.50 -0.78
C ASN A 34 -14.28 -4.45 -1.86
N SER A 35 -15.39 -3.73 -1.69
CA SER A 35 -15.80 -2.67 -2.62
C SER A 35 -14.86 -1.45 -2.52
N LEU A 36 -14.48 -1.04 -1.32
CA LEU A 36 -13.57 0.09 -1.09
C LEU A 36 -12.17 -0.20 -1.63
N LYS A 37 -11.62 -1.40 -1.42
CA LYS A 37 -10.30 -1.80 -1.94
C LYS A 37 -10.23 -1.80 -3.47
N ASN A 38 -11.30 -2.22 -4.14
CA ASN A 38 -11.37 -2.17 -5.61
C ASN A 38 -11.45 -0.74 -6.14
N ILE A 39 -12.18 0.15 -5.43
CA ILE A 39 -12.29 1.57 -5.79
C ILE A 39 -10.94 2.27 -5.64
N GLU A 40 -10.21 2.00 -4.57
CA GLU A 40 -8.88 2.58 -4.31
C GLU A 40 -7.86 2.14 -5.35
N SER A 41 -7.78 0.84 -5.67
CA SER A 41 -6.92 0.32 -6.74
C SER A 41 -7.25 0.92 -8.11
N ASP A 42 -8.53 1.08 -8.43
CA ASP A 42 -8.97 1.71 -9.68
C ASP A 42 -8.63 3.22 -9.70
N LEU A 43 -8.77 3.91 -8.57
CA LEU A 43 -8.39 5.31 -8.44
C LEU A 43 -6.89 5.54 -8.64
N ILE A 44 -6.05 4.73 -8.02
CA ILE A 44 -4.59 4.79 -8.16
C ILE A 44 -4.18 4.54 -9.62
N THR A 45 -4.78 3.55 -10.26
CA THR A 45 -4.54 3.26 -11.69
C THR A 45 -4.90 4.45 -12.57
N LYS A 46 -6.04 5.09 -12.30
CA LYS A 46 -6.47 6.28 -13.03
C LYS A 46 -5.55 7.49 -12.78
N ILE A 47 -5.11 7.69 -11.55
CA ILE A 47 -4.15 8.76 -11.21
C ILE A 47 -2.84 8.57 -11.99
N ASN A 48 -2.29 7.36 -12.02
CA ASN A 48 -1.09 7.07 -12.80
C ASN A 48 -1.29 7.33 -14.29
N ALA A 49 -2.40 6.86 -14.87
CA ALA A 49 -2.70 7.06 -16.28
C ALA A 49 -2.84 8.56 -16.63
N VAL A 50 -3.51 9.32 -15.78
CA VAL A 50 -3.65 10.77 -15.97
C VAL A 50 -2.29 11.47 -15.85
N GLN A 51 -1.49 11.13 -14.86
CA GLN A 51 -0.15 11.69 -14.70
C GLN A 51 0.70 11.42 -15.94
N GLU A 52 0.76 10.18 -16.42
CA GLU A 52 1.52 9.80 -17.62
C GLU A 52 1.00 10.50 -18.87
N GLN A 53 -0.33 10.56 -19.05
CA GLN A 53 -0.94 11.19 -20.22
C GLN A 53 -0.66 12.70 -20.26
N VAL A 54 -0.76 13.38 -19.12
CA VAL A 54 -0.56 14.82 -19.03
C VAL A 54 0.92 15.15 -19.22
N MET A 55 1.83 14.39 -18.64
CA MET A 55 3.27 14.56 -18.83
C MET A 55 3.67 14.35 -20.31
N ALA A 56 3.05 13.40 -21.00
CA ALA A 56 3.31 13.12 -22.40
C ALA A 56 2.81 14.22 -23.38
N GLN A 57 1.87 15.07 -22.98
CA GLN A 57 1.34 16.13 -23.85
C GLN A 57 2.36 17.24 -24.14
N GLY A 58 3.30 17.49 -23.25
CA GLY A 58 4.43 18.41 -23.47
C GLY A 58 4.07 19.90 -23.65
N ASN A 59 2.79 20.27 -23.49
CA ASN A 59 2.29 21.65 -23.69
C ASN A 59 1.94 22.38 -22.39
N MET A 60 2.24 21.76 -21.24
CA MET A 60 2.01 22.36 -19.94
C MET A 60 3.08 23.39 -19.60
N THR A 61 2.64 24.43 -18.90
CA THR A 61 3.61 25.33 -18.25
C THR A 61 4.23 24.61 -17.04
N ARG A 62 5.45 25.01 -16.71
CA ARG A 62 6.16 24.45 -15.54
C ARG A 62 5.39 24.60 -14.22
N MET A 63 4.51 25.59 -14.11
CA MET A 63 3.67 25.81 -12.94
C MET A 63 2.52 24.82 -12.89
N GLU A 64 1.87 24.52 -14.01
CA GLU A 64 0.80 23.53 -14.13
C GLU A 64 1.32 22.11 -13.88
N GLU A 65 2.48 21.78 -14.43
CA GLU A 65 3.16 20.52 -14.19
C GLU A 65 3.45 20.33 -12.69
N LYS A 66 4.04 21.33 -12.05
CA LYS A 66 4.32 21.27 -10.60
C LYS A 66 3.04 21.15 -9.77
N ALA A 67 1.97 21.83 -10.15
CA ALA A 67 0.68 21.71 -9.47
C ALA A 67 0.07 20.30 -9.61
N LEU A 68 0.13 19.70 -10.82
CA LEU A 68 -0.34 18.34 -11.05
C LEU A 68 0.44 17.33 -10.24
N LEU A 69 1.78 17.41 -10.26
CA LEU A 69 2.65 16.51 -9.50
C LEU A 69 2.42 16.66 -7.99
N SER A 70 2.19 17.89 -7.52
CA SER A 70 1.83 18.14 -6.11
C SER A 70 0.51 17.45 -5.74
N LEU A 71 -0.51 17.55 -6.58
CA LEU A 71 -1.79 16.86 -6.37
C LEU A 71 -1.61 15.34 -6.36
N CYS A 72 -0.88 14.79 -7.31
CA CYS A 72 -0.59 13.36 -7.36
C CYS A 72 0.19 12.89 -6.12
N SER A 73 1.12 13.71 -5.62
CA SER A 73 1.87 13.43 -4.40
C SER A 73 0.95 13.40 -3.17
N ILE A 74 0.10 14.42 -2.98
CA ILE A 74 -0.80 14.52 -1.83
C ILE A 74 -1.79 13.34 -1.81
N VAL A 75 -2.44 13.05 -2.92
CA VAL A 75 -3.44 11.97 -3.03
C VAL A 75 -2.80 10.59 -2.84
N SER A 76 -1.51 10.47 -3.08
CA SER A 76 -0.79 9.19 -3.05
C SER A 76 -0.03 8.92 -1.76
N GLN A 77 0.19 9.93 -0.94
CA GLN A 77 0.75 9.76 0.39
C GLN A 77 -0.36 9.29 1.33
N ASP A 78 -0.57 7.98 1.34
CA ASP A 78 -1.61 7.33 2.13
C ASP A 78 -1.29 7.42 3.62
N ASP A 79 -2.32 7.66 4.44
CA ASP A 79 -2.26 7.69 5.90
C ASP A 79 -2.12 6.29 6.53
N GLY A 80 -2.14 5.23 5.71
CA GLY A 80 -1.96 3.84 6.17
C GLY A 80 -0.71 3.63 7.02
N LEU A 81 0.32 4.44 6.83
CA LEU A 81 1.55 4.38 7.61
C LEU A 81 1.33 4.74 9.08
N ALA A 82 0.35 5.60 9.40
CA ALA A 82 0.02 5.97 10.78
C ALA A 82 -0.41 4.75 11.62
N THR A 83 -1.01 3.75 10.99
CA THR A 83 -1.43 2.50 11.64
C THR A 83 -0.23 1.67 12.13
N TYR A 84 0.94 1.87 11.54
CA TYR A 84 2.17 1.11 11.81
C TYR A 84 3.18 1.84 12.70
N THR A 85 2.86 3.03 13.15
CA THR A 85 3.64 3.74 14.17
C THR A 85 3.40 3.21 15.58
N THR A 86 2.42 2.29 15.76
CA THR A 86 2.15 1.61 17.03
C THR A 86 3.08 0.41 17.24
N ASP A 87 3.23 -0.02 18.50
CA ASP A 87 4.21 -1.03 18.94
C ASP A 87 4.10 -2.43 18.29
N ASN A 88 3.06 -2.69 17.51
CA ASN A 88 2.77 -4.00 16.91
C ASN A 88 3.17 -4.13 15.42
N SER A 89 3.83 -3.14 14.83
CA SER A 89 4.24 -3.25 13.42
C SER A 89 5.47 -4.13 13.26
N MET A 90 5.36 -5.13 12.41
CA MET A 90 6.52 -5.93 12.01
C MET A 90 7.38 -5.14 11.01
N ILE A 91 8.69 -5.27 11.12
CA ILE A 91 9.64 -4.75 10.15
C ILE A 91 10.23 -5.91 9.34
N LEU A 92 10.77 -5.61 8.17
CA LEU A 92 11.30 -6.63 7.25
C LEU A 92 12.31 -7.58 7.90
N LYS A 93 13.09 -7.11 8.86
CA LYS A 93 14.05 -7.94 9.61
C LYS A 93 13.38 -8.90 10.59
N SER A 94 12.20 -8.59 11.09
CA SER A 94 11.52 -9.34 12.17
C SER A 94 10.66 -10.49 11.66
N VAL A 95 10.32 -10.51 10.38
CA VAL A 95 9.48 -11.58 9.80
C VAL A 95 10.31 -12.84 9.52
N GLU A 96 9.70 -14.01 9.65
CA GLU A 96 10.35 -15.28 9.34
C GLU A 96 10.61 -15.39 7.84
N ILE A 97 9.59 -15.17 7.03
CA ILE A 97 9.68 -15.19 5.58
C ILE A 97 9.39 -13.78 5.07
N ALA A 98 10.33 -13.21 4.33
CA ALA A 98 10.14 -11.93 3.66
C ALA A 98 9.07 -12.04 2.57
N PRO A 99 8.48 -10.92 2.11
CA PRO A 99 7.56 -10.97 0.97
C PRO A 99 8.23 -11.62 -0.24
N VAL A 100 7.51 -12.51 -0.95
CA VAL A 100 8.05 -13.23 -2.09
C VAL A 100 7.66 -12.50 -3.37
N PHE A 101 8.63 -11.85 -3.96
CA PHE A 101 8.45 -11.21 -5.27
C PHE A 101 8.40 -12.27 -6.37
N ASN A 102 7.64 -12.04 -7.42
CA ASN A 102 7.54 -12.98 -8.55
C ASN A 102 8.93 -13.37 -9.08
N GLY A 103 9.18 -14.68 -9.13
CA GLY A 103 10.47 -15.28 -9.48
C GLY A 103 11.45 -15.45 -8.31
N CYS A 104 10.97 -15.34 -7.06
CA CYS A 104 11.70 -15.66 -5.83
C CYS A 104 11.10 -16.85 -5.07
N GLU A 105 10.21 -17.61 -5.68
CA GLU A 105 9.51 -18.72 -5.07
C GLU A 105 10.47 -19.93 -4.86
N GLY A 106 10.27 -20.67 -3.78
CA GLY A 106 10.99 -21.92 -3.50
C GLY A 106 12.45 -21.74 -3.05
N LEU A 107 12.86 -20.52 -2.72
CA LEU A 107 14.18 -20.22 -2.16
C LEU A 107 14.22 -20.46 -0.64
N SER A 108 15.41 -20.56 -0.09
CA SER A 108 15.60 -20.54 1.37
C SER A 108 15.19 -19.17 1.95
N LEU A 109 15.01 -19.09 3.28
CA LEU A 109 14.58 -17.86 3.95
C LEU A 109 15.50 -16.67 3.67
N GLU A 110 16.80 -16.90 3.68
CA GLU A 110 17.78 -15.84 3.42
C GLU A 110 17.83 -15.47 1.94
N GLU A 111 17.84 -16.46 1.04
CA GLU A 111 17.79 -16.21 -0.40
C GLU A 111 16.51 -15.49 -0.81
N THR A 112 15.35 -15.80 -0.18
CA THR A 112 14.08 -15.09 -0.42
C THR A 112 14.21 -13.61 -0.06
N ARG A 113 14.84 -13.30 1.07
CA ARG A 113 15.08 -11.92 1.51
C ARG A 113 16.01 -11.15 0.57
N GLU A 114 17.11 -11.78 0.16
CA GLU A 114 18.03 -11.19 -0.81
C GLU A 114 17.37 -11.01 -2.18
N CYS A 115 16.59 -11.98 -2.62
CA CYS A 115 15.84 -11.91 -3.87
C CYS A 115 14.83 -10.76 -3.84
N PHE A 116 14.05 -10.63 -2.77
CA PHE A 116 13.13 -9.51 -2.55
C PHE A 116 13.86 -8.16 -2.68
N ASN A 117 14.97 -7.98 -1.95
CA ASN A 117 15.75 -6.75 -1.98
C ASN A 117 16.23 -6.41 -3.40
N ASN A 118 16.78 -7.41 -4.10
CA ASN A 118 17.28 -7.26 -5.47
C ASN A 118 16.16 -6.95 -6.46
N LYS A 119 15.00 -7.60 -6.34
CA LYS A 119 13.85 -7.37 -7.22
C LYS A 119 13.25 -5.98 -7.03
N ILE A 120 13.03 -5.53 -5.79
CA ILE A 120 12.54 -4.18 -5.47
C ILE A 120 13.51 -3.12 -6.01
N SER A 121 14.79 -3.25 -5.70
CA SER A 121 15.82 -2.29 -6.16
C SER A 121 15.89 -2.23 -7.69
N THR A 122 15.89 -3.39 -8.35
CA THR A 122 15.94 -3.47 -9.82
C THR A 122 14.68 -2.89 -10.46
N PHE A 123 13.50 -3.19 -9.89
CA PHE A 123 12.23 -2.67 -10.38
C PHE A 123 12.21 -1.14 -10.34
N ILE A 124 12.54 -0.55 -9.19
CA ILE A 124 12.55 0.91 -9.02
C ILE A 124 13.55 1.56 -9.97
N LYS A 125 14.78 1.03 -10.07
CA LYS A 125 15.79 1.54 -10.99
C LYS A 125 15.34 1.53 -12.45
N ARG A 126 14.61 0.51 -12.87
CA ARG A 126 14.11 0.38 -14.23
C ARG A 126 12.95 1.33 -14.54
N GLU A 127 12.02 1.47 -13.59
CA GLU A 127 10.79 2.25 -13.78
C GLU A 127 10.95 3.74 -13.51
N PHE A 128 12.02 4.16 -12.83
CA PHE A 128 12.26 5.55 -12.49
C PHE A 128 12.67 6.35 -13.72
N ASP A 129 11.94 7.45 -13.98
CA ASP A 129 12.25 8.36 -15.06
C ASP A 129 13.37 9.32 -14.65
N LEU A 130 14.58 9.08 -15.18
CA LEU A 130 15.75 9.91 -14.92
C LEU A 130 15.62 11.36 -15.44
N SER A 131 14.71 11.66 -16.37
CA SER A 131 14.50 13.02 -16.85
C SER A 131 14.05 13.94 -15.72
N VAL A 132 13.25 13.42 -14.80
CA VAL A 132 12.76 14.13 -13.62
C VAL A 132 13.90 14.68 -12.75
N SER A 133 14.96 13.89 -12.53
CA SER A 133 16.13 14.35 -11.76
C SER A 133 17.03 15.29 -12.54
N LYS A 134 17.15 15.09 -13.84
CA LYS A 134 17.92 15.97 -14.73
C LYS A 134 17.34 17.38 -14.82
N ASP A 135 16.02 17.49 -14.86
CA ASP A 135 15.32 18.78 -14.91
C ASP A 135 15.51 19.63 -13.64
N LEU A 136 15.90 18.99 -12.53
CA LEU A 136 16.23 19.70 -11.28
C LEU A 136 17.63 20.36 -11.30
N ASN A 137 18.47 20.10 -12.32
CA ASN A 137 19.84 20.64 -12.43
C ASN A 137 20.63 20.44 -11.12
N LEU A 138 20.61 19.26 -10.56
CA LEU A 138 21.28 18.97 -9.29
C LEU A 138 22.80 19.10 -9.44
N SER A 139 23.43 19.83 -8.51
CA SER A 139 24.89 19.95 -8.44
C SER A 139 25.55 18.70 -7.85
N GLU A 140 24.79 17.92 -7.11
CA GLU A 140 25.24 16.70 -6.43
C GLU A 140 24.10 15.68 -6.34
N ARG A 141 24.46 14.41 -6.12
CA ARG A 141 23.49 13.34 -5.89
C ARG A 141 22.75 13.59 -4.58
N LYS A 142 21.44 13.49 -4.62
CA LYS A 142 20.57 13.53 -3.43
C LYS A 142 20.08 12.15 -3.04
N GLN A 143 19.58 12.03 -1.81
CA GLN A 143 18.92 10.82 -1.34
C GLN A 143 17.60 11.15 -0.66
N VAL A 144 16.67 10.24 -0.76
CA VAL A 144 15.35 10.30 -0.14
C VAL A 144 15.03 8.99 0.54
N GLU A 145 14.42 9.09 1.70
CA GLU A 145 13.91 7.94 2.44
C GLU A 145 12.44 7.70 2.08
N VAL A 146 12.13 6.45 1.80
CA VAL A 146 10.82 6.02 1.31
C VAL A 146 10.33 4.88 2.19
N PHE A 147 9.11 5.02 2.69
CA PHE A 147 8.42 4.01 3.48
C PHE A 147 7.23 3.48 2.72
N PHE A 148 6.95 2.20 2.90
CA PHE A 148 5.73 1.56 2.40
C PHE A 148 5.45 0.28 3.19
N ILE A 149 4.21 -0.17 3.10
CA ILE A 149 3.74 -1.38 3.76
C ILE A 149 3.40 -2.40 2.69
N ILE A 150 3.83 -3.64 2.89
CA ILE A 150 3.29 -4.78 2.16
C ILE A 150 2.30 -5.45 3.11
N ASN A 151 1.02 -5.40 2.77
CA ASN A 151 -0.05 -5.92 3.62
C ASN A 151 -0.19 -7.45 3.52
N GLU A 152 -1.09 -8.05 4.31
CA GLU A 152 -1.35 -9.50 4.37
C GLU A 152 -1.83 -10.09 3.05
N ASN A 153 -2.19 -9.26 2.08
CA ASN A 153 -2.60 -9.68 0.73
C ASN A 153 -1.48 -9.45 -0.31
N GLY A 154 -0.29 -9.02 0.10
CA GLY A 154 0.84 -8.76 -0.78
C GLY A 154 0.77 -7.43 -1.56
N ASN A 155 -0.17 -6.54 -1.23
CA ASN A 155 -0.28 -5.23 -1.88
C ASN A 155 0.59 -4.20 -1.17
N LEU A 156 1.17 -3.28 -1.95
CA LEU A 156 1.80 -2.08 -1.40
C LEU A 156 0.72 -1.07 -0.98
N THR A 157 0.88 -0.57 0.23
CA THR A 157 0.01 0.45 0.85
C THR A 157 0.85 1.37 1.74
N GLY A 158 0.26 2.41 2.33
CA GLY A 158 0.92 3.26 3.31
C GLY A 158 2.22 3.88 2.81
N MET A 159 2.25 4.35 1.57
CA MET A 159 3.45 4.90 0.94
C MET A 159 3.74 6.31 1.44
N LYS A 160 4.98 6.56 1.87
CA LYS A 160 5.45 7.89 2.30
C LYS A 160 6.85 8.15 1.74
N VAL A 161 7.01 9.30 1.13
CA VAL A 161 8.27 9.78 0.57
C VAL A 161 8.68 11.04 1.29
N ARG A 162 9.86 11.03 1.90
CA ARG A 162 10.42 12.17 2.65
C ARG A 162 11.40 12.96 1.77
N ASP A 163 10.89 13.79 0.90
CA ASP A 163 11.69 14.71 0.07
C ASP A 163 11.04 16.10 0.05
N SER A 164 11.84 17.13 -0.15
CA SER A 164 11.37 18.50 -0.37
C SER A 164 10.95 18.75 -1.83
N GLU A 165 11.42 17.92 -2.76
CA GLU A 165 11.12 18.06 -4.18
C GLU A 165 9.87 17.27 -4.56
N VAL A 166 8.77 17.98 -4.76
CA VAL A 166 7.46 17.39 -5.08
C VAL A 166 7.52 16.50 -6.32
N THR A 167 8.33 16.87 -7.31
CA THR A 167 8.51 16.10 -8.54
C THR A 167 9.11 14.72 -8.26
N ILE A 168 10.10 14.64 -7.37
CA ILE A 168 10.72 13.39 -6.94
C ILE A 168 9.74 12.56 -6.11
N GLN A 169 9.01 13.21 -5.19
CA GLN A 169 7.96 12.51 -4.42
C GLN A 169 6.93 11.85 -5.37
N ALA A 170 6.39 12.61 -6.31
CA ALA A 170 5.40 12.12 -7.27
C ALA A 170 5.94 10.97 -8.13
N GLU A 171 7.19 11.08 -8.61
CA GLU A 171 7.81 10.04 -9.42
C GLU A 171 8.03 8.74 -8.62
N ILE A 172 8.57 8.83 -7.42
CA ILE A 172 8.76 7.65 -6.57
C ILE A 172 7.42 6.99 -6.25
N LEU A 173 6.39 7.76 -5.88
CA LEU A 173 5.05 7.23 -5.62
C LEU A 173 4.45 6.58 -6.88
N ARG A 174 4.66 7.16 -8.07
CA ARG A 174 4.26 6.54 -9.34
C ARG A 174 4.91 5.18 -9.54
N VAL A 175 6.21 5.07 -9.30
CA VAL A 175 6.96 3.82 -9.43
C VAL A 175 6.50 2.79 -8.42
N LEU A 176 6.32 3.17 -7.14
CA LEU A 176 5.85 2.26 -6.09
C LEU A 176 4.48 1.67 -6.41
N ARG A 177 3.56 2.48 -6.95
CA ARG A 177 2.21 2.02 -7.35
C ARG A 177 2.21 1.01 -8.50
N LYS A 178 3.30 0.96 -9.28
CA LYS A 178 3.50 -0.04 -10.35
C LYS A 178 4.09 -1.36 -9.85
N ILE A 179 4.54 -1.43 -8.61
CA ILE A 179 5.06 -2.69 -8.06
C ILE A 179 3.93 -3.72 -8.03
N PRO A 180 4.13 -4.90 -8.64
CA PRO A 180 3.10 -5.93 -8.69
C PRO A 180 2.78 -6.50 -7.31
N ILE A 181 1.58 -7.04 -7.16
CA ILE A 181 1.20 -7.83 -5.99
C ILE A 181 2.16 -9.02 -5.86
N MET A 182 2.57 -9.31 -4.65
CA MET A 182 3.50 -10.40 -4.31
C MET A 182 2.91 -11.30 -3.23
N GLU A 183 3.55 -12.43 -2.93
CA GLU A 183 3.16 -13.18 -1.75
C GLU A 183 3.52 -12.38 -0.50
N PRO A 184 2.61 -12.28 0.49
CA PRO A 184 2.86 -11.51 1.69
C PRO A 184 3.96 -12.12 2.55
N ALA A 185 4.55 -11.31 3.41
CA ALA A 185 5.44 -11.83 4.46
C ALA A 185 4.68 -12.78 5.38
N SER A 186 5.40 -13.72 5.97
CA SER A 186 4.81 -14.60 6.97
C SER A 186 5.63 -14.64 8.26
N HIS A 187 4.91 -14.81 9.37
CA HIS A 187 5.46 -15.00 10.70
C HIS A 187 4.54 -15.93 11.50
N ASN A 188 5.11 -16.95 12.16
CA ASN A 188 4.34 -18.00 12.83
C ASN A 188 3.31 -18.69 11.90
N LYS A 189 3.62 -18.85 10.62
CA LYS A 189 2.75 -19.43 9.58
C LYS A 189 1.51 -18.60 9.22
N GLU A 190 1.43 -17.37 9.67
CA GLU A 190 0.37 -16.44 9.32
C GLU A 190 0.90 -15.35 8.40
N SER A 191 0.09 -14.91 7.43
CA SER A 191 0.42 -13.75 6.59
C SER A 191 0.37 -12.50 7.44
N VAL A 192 1.42 -11.69 7.36
CA VAL A 192 1.55 -10.47 8.17
C VAL A 192 1.88 -9.27 7.30
N SER A 193 1.39 -8.11 7.73
CA SER A 193 1.80 -6.84 7.16
C SER A 193 3.20 -6.46 7.63
N VAL A 194 4.03 -5.94 6.73
CA VAL A 194 5.40 -5.55 7.03
C VAL A 194 5.69 -4.14 6.56
N LEU A 195 6.28 -3.33 7.44
CA LEU A 195 6.84 -2.03 7.10
C LEU A 195 8.21 -2.23 6.43
N CYS A 196 8.35 -1.67 5.26
CA CYS A 196 9.57 -1.62 4.48
C CYS A 196 10.06 -0.18 4.36
N SER A 197 11.37 -0.01 4.31
CA SER A 197 12.00 1.26 3.99
C SER A 197 13.09 1.05 2.95
N ILE A 198 13.21 2.01 2.05
CA ILE A 198 14.28 2.08 1.06
C ILE A 198 14.89 3.47 1.05
N ILE A 199 16.17 3.53 0.69
CA ILE A 199 16.85 4.78 0.38
C ILE A 199 17.03 4.83 -1.14
N VAL A 200 16.46 5.85 -1.76
CA VAL A 200 16.63 6.13 -3.19
C VAL A 200 17.62 7.26 -3.36
N ARG A 201 18.75 7.00 -4.02
CA ARG A 201 19.70 8.05 -4.41
C ARG A 201 19.49 8.37 -5.87
N TYR A 202 19.34 9.65 -6.17
CA TYR A 202 19.03 10.13 -7.51
C TYR A 202 19.94 11.30 -7.93
N GLY A 203 20.09 11.45 -9.23
CA GLY A 203 20.95 12.41 -9.89
C GLY A 203 21.15 11.99 -11.34
N ASP A 204 22.38 11.73 -11.76
CA ASP A 204 22.69 11.19 -13.10
C ASP A 204 22.23 9.74 -13.28
N ASN A 205 22.14 9.01 -12.21
CA ASN A 205 21.61 7.66 -12.14
C ASN A 205 20.76 7.48 -10.87
N VAL A 206 20.06 6.34 -10.77
CA VAL A 206 19.30 5.96 -9.59
C VAL A 206 19.91 4.74 -8.94
N GLU A 207 20.10 4.82 -7.62
CA GLU A 207 20.48 3.69 -6.77
C GLU A 207 19.44 3.50 -5.67
N VAL A 208 19.18 2.25 -5.33
CA VAL A 208 18.16 1.89 -4.34
C VAL A 208 18.74 0.87 -3.38
N ASP A 209 18.71 1.20 -2.09
CA ASP A 209 19.08 0.31 -1.00
C ASP A 209 17.87 0.01 -0.13
N VAL A 210 17.64 -1.25 0.20
CA VAL A 210 16.60 -1.65 1.14
C VAL A 210 17.15 -1.54 2.56
N VAL A 211 16.40 -0.85 3.42
CA VAL A 211 16.74 -0.65 4.83
C VAL A 211 16.08 -1.75 5.66
N HIS A 212 16.90 -2.60 6.32
CA HIS A 212 16.38 -3.73 7.09
C HIS A 212 15.78 -3.34 8.43
N VAL A 213 16.20 -2.21 9.00
CA VAL A 213 15.71 -1.66 10.27
C VAL A 213 15.41 -0.19 10.04
N PRO A 214 14.25 0.15 9.50
CA PRO A 214 13.88 1.54 9.26
C PRO A 214 13.71 2.29 10.59
N GLU A 215 14.14 3.53 10.62
CA GLU A 215 13.69 4.46 11.65
C GLU A 215 12.22 4.76 11.39
N ARG A 216 11.39 4.71 12.44
CA ARG A 216 9.95 4.97 12.28
C ARG A 216 9.73 6.38 11.76
N PRO A 217 8.88 6.56 10.75
CA PRO A 217 8.52 7.90 10.31
C PRO A 217 7.67 8.59 11.39
N ASP A 218 8.08 9.79 11.76
CA ASP A 218 7.34 10.68 12.67
C ASP A 218 6.05 11.20 12.03
#